data_72f7f12bf90fa9ed288346998a034ec4
#
_entry.id   72f7f12bf90fa9ed288346998a034ec4
#
_cell.length_a   1.000
_cell.length_b   1.000
_cell.length_c   1.000
_cell.angle_alpha   90.00
_cell.angle_beta   90.00
_cell.angle_gamma   90.00
#
_symmetry.space_group_name_H-M   'P 1'
#
loop_
_entity.id
_entity.type
_entity.pdbx_description
1 polymer ?
#
loop_
_entity_poly.entity_id
_entity_poly.type
_entity_poly.pdbx_seq_one_letter_code
_entity_poly.pdbx_strand_id
1 'polypeptide(L)'
;MNAKYQVVTGAAALFIVASGAYAQAPAVGTQEFGLTNKQLVQYVERVEAGIAKCMRAQGFEYIAADYETVRKGMSADKRLPGVSEDEFIQKYGFGAATMYTGQALQLATGYSPAKVGLGERNVNVFKSLAPATQAAYNRALLGQNPDATFAIGLERENFSRTGGCTRDAIKQVFSAEQMSASYYNPKDALVNKDPRMKAALRKFSTEIRKLGYDYNHPDEIEPDVRKRLDTLTQGGSIAVDKMSAEQKAALKTLQDYERRVALKSHELTEKIVKPVEEQIEKEMFARAVK
;
A
#
# COMPACT_ATOMS: atom_id res chain seq x y z
N MET A 1 -54.06 -68.71 21.19
CA MET A 1 -53.08 -67.68 21.71
C MET A 1 -52.32 -67.12 20.53
N ASN A 2 -52.75 -65.96 20.10
CA ASN A 2 -52.23 -65.31 18.87
C ASN A 2 -51.26 -64.21 19.25
N ALA A 3 -49.96 -64.35 18.91
CA ALA A 3 -48.97 -63.35 19.04
C ALA A 3 -48.94 -62.51 17.71
N LYS A 4 -49.27 -61.21 17.82
CA LYS A 4 -49.18 -60.26 16.71
C LYS A 4 -47.77 -59.72 16.69
N TYR A 5 -47.08 -59.90 15.55
CA TYR A 5 -45.82 -59.21 15.27
C TYR A 5 -46.16 -57.80 14.64
N GLN A 6 -45.73 -56.73 15.31
CA GLN A 6 -45.69 -55.40 14.75
C GLN A 6 -44.38 -55.19 14.00
N VAL A 7 -44.50 -54.89 12.69
CA VAL A 7 -43.39 -54.47 11.84
C VAL A 7 -43.22 -52.98 12.05
N VAL A 8 -42.10 -52.57 12.61
CA VAL A 8 -41.72 -51.15 12.70
C VAL A 8 -40.90 -50.81 11.45
N THR A 9 -41.52 -50.11 10.52
CA THR A 9 -40.84 -49.50 9.35
C THR A 9 -40.08 -48.25 9.80
N GLY A 10 -38.77 -48.37 9.97
CA GLY A 10 -37.90 -47.23 10.21
C GLY A 10 -37.68 -46.42 8.90
N ALA A 11 -38.21 -45.22 8.84
CA ALA A 11 -37.86 -44.26 7.79
C ALA A 11 -36.48 -43.66 8.07
N ALA A 12 -35.48 -44.04 7.26
CA ALA A 12 -34.17 -43.41 7.29
C ALA A 12 -34.28 -42.06 6.61
N ALA A 13 -34.26 -40.98 7.38
CA ALA A 13 -34.12 -39.63 6.84
C ALA A 13 -32.68 -39.40 6.40
N LEU A 14 -32.44 -39.34 5.07
CA LEU A 14 -31.19 -38.89 4.51
C LEU A 14 -31.09 -37.37 4.72
N PHE A 15 -30.24 -36.97 5.67
CA PHE A 15 -29.79 -35.58 5.75
C PHE A 15 -28.75 -35.32 4.64
N ILE A 16 -29.19 -34.69 3.54
CA ILE A 16 -28.30 -34.12 2.57
C ILE A 16 -27.70 -32.86 3.21
N VAL A 17 -26.49 -32.98 3.76
CA VAL A 17 -25.69 -31.82 4.14
C VAL A 17 -25.26 -31.14 2.83
N ALA A 18 -26.00 -30.12 2.42
CA ALA A 18 -25.56 -29.24 1.38
C ALA A 18 -24.33 -28.49 1.92
N SER A 19 -23.15 -29.00 1.57
CA SER A 19 -21.89 -28.25 1.75
C SER A 19 -21.95 -27.03 0.85
N GLY A 20 -22.47 -25.92 1.39
CA GLY A 20 -22.36 -24.63 0.75
C GLY A 20 -20.88 -24.32 0.63
N ALA A 21 -20.35 -24.42 -0.57
CA ALA A 21 -19.05 -23.86 -0.88
C ALA A 21 -19.18 -22.33 -0.67
N TYR A 22 -18.77 -21.86 0.50
CA TYR A 22 -18.55 -20.43 0.70
C TYR A 22 -17.47 -20.06 -0.31
N ALA A 23 -17.87 -19.35 -1.38
CA ALA A 23 -16.92 -18.75 -2.27
C ALA A 23 -16.04 -17.81 -1.42
N GLN A 24 -14.80 -18.19 -1.23
CA GLN A 24 -13.83 -17.33 -0.56
C GLN A 24 -13.80 -16.01 -1.32
N ALA A 25 -13.88 -14.88 -0.59
CA ALA A 25 -13.71 -13.58 -1.18
C ALA A 25 -12.42 -13.57 -2.01
N PRO A 26 -12.42 -12.95 -3.20
CA PRO A 26 -11.23 -12.89 -4.05
C PRO A 26 -10.07 -12.30 -3.24
N ALA A 27 -8.89 -12.87 -3.38
CA ALA A 27 -7.70 -12.31 -2.75
C ALA A 27 -7.37 -10.95 -3.40
N VAL A 28 -6.92 -9.99 -2.59
CA VAL A 28 -6.45 -8.69 -3.09
C VAL A 28 -5.41 -8.90 -4.20
N GLY A 29 -5.53 -8.16 -5.29
CA GLY A 29 -4.69 -8.28 -6.48
C GLY A 29 -5.19 -9.27 -7.54
N THR A 30 -6.31 -9.97 -7.32
CA THR A 30 -6.86 -10.87 -8.34
C THR A 30 -7.73 -10.15 -9.35
N GLN A 31 -8.77 -9.48 -8.90
CA GLN A 31 -9.71 -8.78 -9.79
C GLN A 31 -9.05 -7.59 -10.48
N GLU A 32 -8.26 -6.85 -9.72
CA GLU A 32 -7.57 -5.63 -10.12
C GLU A 32 -6.56 -5.89 -11.24
N PHE A 33 -5.86 -7.04 -11.19
CA PHE A 33 -4.89 -7.43 -12.23
C PHE A 33 -5.43 -8.45 -13.23
N GLY A 34 -6.72 -8.79 -13.15
CA GLY A 34 -7.34 -9.80 -14.02
C GLY A 34 -6.77 -11.21 -13.80
N LEU A 35 -6.36 -11.53 -12.58
CA LEU A 35 -5.72 -12.79 -12.22
C LEU A 35 -6.67 -13.70 -11.44
N THR A 36 -6.53 -14.99 -11.62
CA THR A 36 -7.05 -15.98 -10.67
C THR A 36 -6.15 -16.07 -9.44
N ASN A 37 -6.65 -16.60 -8.31
CA ASN A 37 -5.85 -16.83 -7.10
C ASN A 37 -4.57 -17.63 -7.42
N LYS A 38 -4.66 -18.67 -8.25
CA LYS A 38 -3.50 -19.47 -8.66
C LYS A 38 -2.47 -18.66 -9.45
N GLN A 39 -2.94 -17.81 -10.36
CA GLN A 39 -2.06 -16.93 -11.13
C GLN A 39 -1.40 -15.89 -10.25
N LEU A 40 -2.14 -15.30 -9.29
CA LEU A 40 -1.58 -14.35 -8.33
C LEU A 40 -0.43 -14.97 -7.53
N VAL A 41 -0.62 -16.19 -6.98
CA VAL A 41 0.46 -16.91 -6.29
C VAL A 41 1.69 -17.06 -7.20
N GLN A 42 1.51 -17.54 -8.43
CA GLN A 42 2.60 -17.71 -9.39
C GLN A 42 3.29 -16.39 -9.75
N TYR A 43 2.52 -15.30 -9.87
CA TYR A 43 3.08 -13.97 -10.17
C TYR A 43 3.92 -13.45 -9.01
N VAL A 44 3.41 -13.57 -7.78
CA VAL A 44 4.14 -13.18 -6.57
C VAL A 44 5.45 -13.95 -6.45
N GLU A 45 5.43 -15.26 -6.55
CA GLU A 45 6.62 -16.09 -6.46
C GLU A 45 7.64 -15.77 -7.57
N ARG A 46 7.18 -15.50 -8.79
CA ARG A 46 8.06 -15.11 -9.91
C ARG A 46 8.69 -13.73 -9.69
N VAL A 47 7.93 -12.75 -9.17
CA VAL A 47 8.48 -11.44 -8.82
C VAL A 47 9.54 -11.58 -7.73
N GLU A 48 9.24 -12.30 -6.66
CA GLU A 48 10.18 -12.51 -5.56
C GLU A 48 11.46 -13.24 -6.01
N ALA A 49 11.33 -14.25 -6.86
CA ALA A 49 12.48 -14.91 -7.47
C ALA A 49 13.30 -13.94 -8.36
N GLY A 50 12.63 -13.05 -9.07
CA GLY A 50 13.26 -11.99 -9.87
C GLY A 50 14.02 -11.00 -9.01
N ILE A 51 13.43 -10.55 -7.89
CA ILE A 51 14.08 -9.68 -6.90
C ILE A 51 15.35 -10.36 -6.36
N ALA A 52 15.24 -11.62 -5.93
CA ALA A 52 16.38 -12.36 -5.39
C ALA A 52 17.51 -12.51 -6.43
N LYS A 53 17.18 -12.77 -7.70
CA LYS A 53 18.15 -12.82 -8.78
C LYS A 53 18.84 -11.48 -9.02
N CYS A 54 18.08 -10.38 -9.05
CA CYS A 54 18.59 -9.04 -9.26
C CYS A 54 19.50 -8.61 -8.10
N MET A 55 19.07 -8.80 -6.84
CA MET A 55 19.85 -8.46 -5.65
C MET A 55 21.19 -9.20 -5.60
N ARG A 56 21.17 -10.50 -5.94
CA ARG A 56 22.39 -11.31 -6.05
C ARG A 56 23.36 -10.78 -7.10
N ALA A 57 22.83 -10.36 -8.25
CA ALA A 57 23.64 -9.74 -9.29
C ALA A 57 24.31 -8.43 -8.86
N GLN A 58 23.75 -7.76 -7.85
CA GLN A 58 24.30 -6.56 -7.24
C GLN A 58 25.17 -6.86 -6.00
N GLY A 59 25.44 -8.14 -5.71
CA GLY A 59 26.28 -8.56 -4.57
C GLY A 59 25.58 -8.63 -3.24
N PHE A 60 24.22 -8.60 -3.20
CA PHE A 60 23.43 -8.69 -1.99
C PHE A 60 22.70 -10.01 -1.85
N GLU A 61 22.63 -10.50 -0.62
CA GLU A 61 21.75 -11.61 -0.29
C GLU A 61 20.31 -11.09 -0.18
N TYR A 62 19.39 -11.77 -0.85
CA TYR A 62 17.95 -11.61 -0.69
C TYR A 62 17.29 -12.97 -0.85
N ILE A 63 16.41 -13.30 0.06
CA ILE A 63 15.70 -14.57 0.10
C ILE A 63 14.30 -14.32 -0.45
N ALA A 64 13.98 -14.92 -1.60
CA ALA A 64 12.66 -14.80 -2.19
C ALA A 64 11.57 -15.13 -1.15
N ALA A 65 10.67 -14.19 -0.91
CA ALA A 65 9.53 -14.40 -0.03
C ALA A 65 8.50 -15.27 -0.74
N ASP A 66 7.85 -16.18 0.00
CA ASP A 66 6.71 -16.92 -0.53
C ASP A 66 5.45 -16.05 -0.53
N TYR A 67 4.42 -16.52 -1.25
CA TYR A 67 3.14 -15.82 -1.34
C TYR A 67 2.53 -15.49 0.03
N GLU A 68 2.62 -16.41 0.99
CA GLU A 68 2.05 -16.20 2.33
C GLU A 68 2.74 -15.08 3.09
N THR A 69 4.05 -14.96 2.94
CA THR A 69 4.83 -13.85 3.52
C THR A 69 4.42 -12.51 2.90
N VAL A 70 4.31 -12.45 1.57
CA VAL A 70 3.86 -11.24 0.86
C VAL A 70 2.42 -10.90 1.24
N ARG A 71 1.53 -11.88 1.27
CA ARG A 71 0.12 -11.73 1.65
C ARG A 71 -0.05 -11.19 3.09
N LYS A 72 0.72 -11.71 4.04
CA LYS A 72 0.75 -11.16 5.41
C LYS A 72 1.19 -9.71 5.42
N GLY A 73 2.11 -9.37 4.55
CA GLY A 73 2.53 -7.99 4.35
C GLY A 73 1.42 -7.09 3.83
N MET A 74 0.63 -7.55 2.88
CA MET A 74 -0.52 -6.79 2.34
C MET A 74 -1.62 -6.57 3.37
N SER A 75 -1.88 -7.56 4.23
CA SER A 75 -2.94 -7.51 5.25
C SER A 75 -2.48 -6.96 6.60
N ALA A 76 -1.21 -6.61 6.75
CA ALA A 76 -0.72 -6.04 8.00
C ALA A 76 -1.34 -4.66 8.24
N ASP A 77 -1.81 -4.42 9.46
CA ASP A 77 -2.24 -3.08 9.87
C ASP A 77 -1.03 -2.13 9.80
N LYS A 78 -1.13 -1.17 8.90
CA LYS A 78 -0.07 -0.19 8.58
C LYS A 78 -0.26 1.11 9.35
N ARG A 79 -1.27 1.18 10.20
CA ARG A 79 -1.52 2.30 11.10
C ARG A 79 -0.82 2.06 12.43
N LEU A 80 -0.61 3.12 13.18
CA LEU A 80 -0.17 2.97 14.55
C LEU A 80 -1.31 2.30 15.34
N PRO A 81 -1.06 1.19 16.04
CA PRO A 81 -2.10 0.49 16.78
C PRO A 81 -2.80 1.44 17.77
N GLY A 82 -4.14 1.44 17.73
CA GLY A 82 -4.96 2.27 18.63
C GLY A 82 -5.07 3.75 18.27
N VAL A 83 -4.61 4.15 17.07
CA VAL A 83 -4.73 5.53 16.57
C VAL A 83 -5.69 5.54 15.38
N SER A 84 -6.76 6.33 15.46
CA SER A 84 -7.67 6.53 14.34
C SER A 84 -6.99 7.31 13.19
N GLU A 85 -7.59 7.28 12.00
CA GLU A 85 -7.07 8.04 10.85
C GLU A 85 -7.03 9.55 11.14
N ASP A 86 -8.10 10.10 11.72
CA ASP A 86 -8.17 11.50 12.09
C ASP A 86 -7.10 11.89 13.11
N GLU A 87 -6.91 11.07 14.15
CA GLU A 87 -5.87 11.30 15.16
C GLU A 87 -4.47 11.18 14.54
N PHE A 88 -4.27 10.25 13.60
CA PHE A 88 -3.01 10.11 12.88
C PHE A 88 -2.70 11.37 12.07
N ILE A 89 -3.67 11.83 11.28
CA ILE A 89 -3.51 13.03 10.44
C ILE A 89 -3.26 14.28 11.30
N GLN A 90 -4.02 14.44 12.39
CA GLN A 90 -3.81 15.57 13.31
C GLN A 90 -2.41 15.58 13.91
N LYS A 91 -1.89 14.42 14.32
CA LYS A 91 -0.61 14.29 15.02
C LYS A 91 0.59 14.24 14.08
N TYR A 92 0.45 13.51 12.99
CA TYR A 92 1.58 13.17 12.11
C TYR A 92 1.42 13.68 10.67
N GLY A 93 0.28 14.20 10.29
CA GLY A 93 0.00 14.50 8.88
C GLY A 93 -0.02 13.24 8.03
N PHE A 94 0.81 13.17 7.00
CA PHE A 94 1.01 11.96 6.20
C PHE A 94 2.02 10.99 6.82
N GLY A 95 2.74 11.40 7.86
CA GLY A 95 3.80 10.61 8.47
C GLY A 95 5.11 10.56 7.65
N ALA A 96 5.27 11.42 6.66
CA ALA A 96 6.46 11.45 5.82
C ALA A 96 7.66 12.09 6.53
N ALA A 97 7.60 13.38 6.79
CA ALA A 97 8.65 14.11 7.51
C ALA A 97 8.49 14.04 9.02
N THR A 98 7.25 14.02 9.51
CA THR A 98 6.92 13.99 10.95
C THR A 98 7.38 12.71 11.64
N MET A 99 7.41 11.60 10.94
CA MET A 99 7.90 10.31 11.46
C MET A 99 9.33 10.00 11.01
N TYR A 100 10.00 10.94 10.34
CA TYR A 100 11.37 10.74 9.85
C TYR A 100 12.36 10.67 11.02
N THR A 101 13.08 9.58 11.10
CA THR A 101 14.15 9.36 12.09
C THR A 101 15.54 9.29 11.44
N GLY A 102 15.58 9.12 10.11
CA GLY A 102 16.81 8.81 9.38
C GLY A 102 17.31 7.39 9.60
N GLN A 103 16.58 6.58 10.34
CA GLN A 103 16.85 5.15 10.43
C GLN A 103 16.21 4.42 9.25
N ALA A 104 16.89 3.40 8.75
CA ALA A 104 16.30 2.50 7.77
C ALA A 104 15.01 1.88 8.35
N LEU A 105 13.94 1.85 7.56
CA LEU A 105 12.63 1.36 8.02
C LEU A 105 12.69 -0.08 8.57
N GLN A 106 13.58 -0.92 8.03
CA GLN A 106 13.82 -2.28 8.52
C GLN A 106 14.33 -2.32 9.96
N LEU A 107 14.91 -1.23 10.48
CA LEU A 107 15.41 -1.11 11.84
C LEU A 107 14.43 -0.41 12.79
N ALA A 108 13.39 0.21 12.26
CA ALA A 108 12.40 0.91 13.08
C ALA A 108 11.70 -0.04 14.05
N THR A 109 11.48 0.42 15.28
CA THR A 109 10.64 -0.27 16.25
C THR A 109 9.16 -0.02 15.92
N GLY A 110 8.32 -1.03 16.11
CA GLY A 110 6.89 -0.93 15.78
C GLY A 110 6.60 -1.13 14.28
N TYR A 111 5.63 -0.37 13.77
CA TYR A 111 5.22 -0.43 12.38
C TYR A 111 6.32 0.07 11.43
N SER A 112 6.62 -0.73 10.42
CA SER A 112 7.54 -0.37 9.34
C SER A 112 7.04 -0.91 8.01
N PRO A 113 6.67 -0.07 7.04
CA PRO A 113 6.27 -0.51 5.71
C PRO A 113 7.32 -1.38 5.02
N ALA A 114 8.60 -1.13 5.28
CA ALA A 114 9.69 -1.92 4.70
C ALA A 114 9.77 -3.35 5.23
N LYS A 115 9.22 -3.63 6.40
CA LYS A 115 9.12 -5.00 6.95
C LYS A 115 7.97 -5.78 6.34
N VAL A 116 6.99 -5.07 5.81
CA VAL A 116 5.74 -5.66 5.32
C VAL A 116 6.01 -6.38 4.00
N GLY A 117 5.82 -7.68 3.97
CA GLY A 117 6.00 -8.50 2.79
C GLY A 117 7.45 -8.89 2.46
N LEU A 118 8.45 -8.32 3.13
CA LEU A 118 9.85 -8.73 2.92
C LEU A 118 10.21 -10.06 3.60
N GLY A 119 9.49 -10.39 4.68
CA GLY A 119 9.78 -11.53 5.52
C GLY A 119 10.91 -11.29 6.52
N GLU A 120 10.83 -11.98 7.66
CA GLU A 120 11.76 -11.81 8.77
C GLU A 120 13.21 -12.15 8.39
N ARG A 121 13.39 -13.16 7.51
CA ARG A 121 14.73 -13.57 7.02
C ARG A 121 15.45 -12.43 6.31
N ASN A 122 14.77 -11.69 5.43
CA ASN A 122 15.36 -10.53 4.74
C ASN A 122 15.63 -9.36 5.68
N VAL A 123 14.77 -9.15 6.68
CA VAL A 123 15.03 -8.14 7.74
C VAL A 123 16.27 -8.52 8.54
N ASN A 124 16.50 -9.79 8.83
CA ASN A 124 17.70 -10.26 9.53
C ASN A 124 18.95 -10.12 8.66
N VAL A 125 18.89 -10.46 7.39
CA VAL A 125 19.97 -10.17 6.42
C VAL A 125 20.32 -8.69 6.46
N PHE A 126 19.32 -7.81 6.31
CA PHE A 126 19.55 -6.37 6.35
C PHE A 126 20.21 -5.89 7.66
N LYS A 127 19.75 -6.37 8.81
CA LYS A 127 20.30 -6.02 10.13
C LYS A 127 21.76 -6.44 10.32
N SER A 128 22.19 -7.50 9.63
CA SER A 128 23.57 -7.97 9.70
C SER A 128 24.57 -7.10 8.90
N LEU A 129 24.06 -6.24 8.01
CA LEU A 129 24.89 -5.39 7.17
C LEU A 129 25.41 -4.16 7.92
N ALA A 130 26.62 -3.71 7.57
CA ALA A 130 27.13 -2.42 8.04
C ALA A 130 26.25 -1.25 7.54
N PRO A 131 26.14 -0.13 8.27
CA PRO A 131 25.24 0.98 7.92
C PRO A 131 25.40 1.52 6.50
N ALA A 132 26.62 1.67 6.00
CA ALA A 132 26.86 2.10 4.62
C ALA A 132 26.34 1.07 3.60
N THR A 133 26.47 -0.21 3.90
CA THR A 133 25.98 -1.31 3.05
C THR A 133 24.44 -1.39 3.10
N GLN A 134 23.82 -1.09 4.25
CA GLN A 134 22.36 -1.02 4.39
C GLN A 134 21.73 0.03 3.45
N ALA A 135 22.36 1.20 3.33
CA ALA A 135 21.89 2.22 2.40
C ALA A 135 22.00 1.77 0.93
N ALA A 136 23.11 1.12 0.58
CA ALA A 136 23.28 0.55 -0.77
C ALA A 136 22.29 -0.60 -1.04
N TYR A 137 22.07 -1.48 -0.05
CA TYR A 137 21.07 -2.56 -0.11
C TYR A 137 19.67 -2.03 -0.40
N ASN A 138 19.20 -1.03 0.36
CA ASN A 138 17.88 -0.44 0.17
C ASN A 138 17.77 0.24 -1.19
N ARG A 139 18.80 0.93 -1.64
CA ARG A 139 18.81 1.54 -2.97
C ARG A 139 18.74 0.48 -4.07
N ALA A 140 19.46 -0.63 -3.93
CA ALA A 140 19.40 -1.74 -4.86
C ALA A 140 18.00 -2.38 -4.87
N LEU A 141 17.43 -2.64 -3.70
CA LEU A 141 16.14 -3.34 -3.56
C LEU A 141 14.95 -2.47 -3.97
N LEU A 142 14.86 -1.24 -3.46
CA LEU A 142 13.67 -0.39 -3.47
C LEU A 142 13.86 0.92 -4.27
N GLY A 143 15.07 1.20 -4.75
CA GLY A 143 15.37 2.44 -5.46
C GLY A 143 15.30 3.66 -4.53
N GLN A 144 14.60 4.71 -4.99
CA GLN A 144 14.48 5.98 -4.26
C GLN A 144 13.33 5.99 -3.23
N ASN A 145 12.48 4.98 -3.21
CA ASN A 145 11.30 4.91 -2.34
C ASN A 145 11.43 3.72 -1.37
N PRO A 146 12.08 3.90 -0.22
CA PRO A 146 12.38 2.80 0.71
C PRO A 146 11.15 2.15 1.35
N ASP A 147 9.99 2.78 1.25
CA ASP A 147 8.70 2.29 1.73
C ASP A 147 7.84 1.61 0.65
N ALA A 148 8.30 1.57 -0.60
CA ALA A 148 7.56 1.00 -1.71
C ALA A 148 7.96 -0.47 -1.97
N THR A 149 7.65 -1.37 -1.05
CA THR A 149 7.85 -2.80 -1.23
C THR A 149 6.87 -3.39 -2.25
N PHE A 150 7.15 -4.59 -2.73
CA PHE A 150 6.25 -5.30 -3.64
C PHE A 150 4.86 -5.54 -3.01
N ALA A 151 4.81 -5.97 -1.75
CA ALA A 151 3.56 -6.19 -1.02
C ALA A 151 2.70 -4.92 -0.94
N ILE A 152 3.32 -3.77 -0.64
CA ILE A 152 2.62 -2.48 -0.61
C ILE A 152 2.14 -2.06 -1.99
N GLY A 153 2.96 -2.26 -3.02
CA GLY A 153 2.57 -1.97 -4.40
C GLY A 153 1.39 -2.84 -4.86
N LEU A 154 1.39 -4.11 -4.48
CA LEU A 154 0.33 -5.06 -4.80
C LEU A 154 -0.97 -4.71 -4.05
N GLU A 155 -0.90 -4.40 -2.77
CA GLU A 155 -2.06 -4.01 -1.95
C GLU A 155 -2.70 -2.69 -2.41
N ARG A 156 -1.88 -1.74 -2.82
CA ARG A 156 -2.36 -0.45 -3.35
C ARG A 156 -2.72 -0.52 -4.82
N GLU A 157 -2.59 -1.69 -5.44
CA GLU A 157 -2.82 -1.90 -6.86
C GLU A 157 -2.04 -0.88 -7.73
N ASN A 158 -0.89 -0.46 -7.24
CA ASN A 158 -0.09 0.59 -7.86
C ASN A 158 1.40 0.38 -7.66
N PHE A 159 2.09 0.03 -8.75
CA PHE A 159 3.53 -0.17 -8.76
C PHE A 159 4.33 1.09 -9.13
N SER A 160 3.69 2.25 -9.35
CA SER A 160 4.39 3.45 -9.84
C SER A 160 5.53 3.91 -8.92
N ARG A 161 5.39 3.69 -7.62
CA ARG A 161 6.40 4.07 -6.61
C ARG A 161 7.51 3.03 -6.42
N THR A 162 7.34 1.80 -6.88
CA THR A 162 8.37 0.78 -6.75
C THR A 162 9.63 1.16 -7.54
N GLY A 163 10.79 0.75 -7.05
CA GLY A 163 12.09 1.05 -7.66
C GLY A 163 13.06 -0.13 -7.55
N GLY A 164 14.28 0.05 -8.04
CA GLY A 164 15.34 -0.93 -7.94
C GLY A 164 14.95 -2.32 -8.46
N CYS A 165 15.53 -3.35 -7.86
CA CYS A 165 15.26 -4.76 -8.20
C CYS A 165 13.78 -5.14 -8.09
N THR A 166 13.05 -4.51 -7.16
CA THR A 166 11.60 -4.73 -7.02
C THR A 166 10.87 -4.34 -8.30
N ARG A 167 11.10 -3.13 -8.82
CA ARG A 167 10.46 -2.67 -10.05
C ARG A 167 10.88 -3.48 -11.28
N ASP A 168 12.16 -3.84 -11.36
CA ASP A 168 12.67 -4.60 -12.49
C ASP A 168 12.08 -6.01 -12.54
N ALA A 169 11.90 -6.64 -11.39
CA ALA A 169 11.23 -7.94 -11.30
C ALA A 169 9.72 -7.84 -11.63
N ILE A 170 9.03 -6.81 -11.14
CA ILE A 170 7.61 -6.58 -11.46
C ILE A 170 7.42 -6.44 -12.97
N LYS A 171 8.26 -5.64 -13.66
CA LYS A 171 8.19 -5.45 -15.11
C LYS A 171 8.39 -6.73 -15.93
N GLN A 172 9.06 -7.75 -15.38
CA GLN A 172 9.26 -9.03 -16.05
C GLN A 172 8.06 -9.96 -15.92
N VAL A 173 7.16 -9.70 -14.99
CA VAL A 173 6.03 -10.58 -14.65
C VAL A 173 4.69 -9.95 -15.02
N PHE A 174 4.49 -8.68 -14.71
CA PHE A 174 3.29 -7.92 -15.03
C PHE A 174 3.43 -7.22 -16.38
N SER A 175 2.37 -7.22 -17.18
CA SER A 175 2.37 -6.50 -18.46
C SER A 175 2.43 -4.99 -18.26
N ALA A 176 2.84 -4.25 -19.30
CA ALA A 176 2.84 -2.80 -19.26
C ALA A 176 1.43 -2.23 -19.00
N GLU A 177 0.39 -2.91 -19.50
CA GLU A 177 -1.01 -2.57 -19.26
C GLU A 177 -1.37 -2.75 -17.78
N GLN A 178 -1.04 -3.91 -17.19
CA GLN A 178 -1.22 -4.17 -15.77
C GLN A 178 -0.43 -3.21 -14.87
N MET A 179 0.60 -2.58 -15.38
CA MET A 179 1.38 -1.56 -14.68
C MET A 179 0.87 -0.13 -14.90
N SER A 180 -0.17 0.06 -15.70
CA SER A 180 -0.76 1.38 -15.91
C SER A 180 -1.75 1.72 -14.80
N ALA A 181 -1.76 2.97 -14.35
CA ALA A 181 -2.69 3.42 -13.32
C ALA A 181 -4.17 3.20 -13.70
N SER A 182 -4.50 3.27 -15.01
CA SER A 182 -5.85 3.02 -15.52
C SER A 182 -6.29 1.55 -15.45
N TYR A 183 -5.33 0.62 -15.34
CA TYR A 183 -5.62 -0.80 -15.18
C TYR A 183 -5.91 -1.16 -13.74
N TYR A 184 -5.14 -0.58 -12.80
CA TYR A 184 -5.21 -0.92 -11.38
C TYR A 184 -6.53 -0.53 -10.73
N ASN A 185 -7.13 0.55 -11.17
CA ASN A 185 -8.41 1.04 -10.68
C ASN A 185 -9.30 1.49 -11.82
N PRO A 186 -9.90 0.56 -12.59
CA PRO A 186 -10.83 0.94 -13.65
C PRO A 186 -12.04 1.72 -13.10
N LYS A 187 -12.44 1.49 -11.84
CA LYS A 187 -13.48 2.28 -11.16
C LYS A 187 -13.00 3.70 -10.90
N ASP A 188 -11.84 3.88 -10.30
CA ASP A 188 -11.26 5.21 -10.04
C ASP A 188 -11.03 5.96 -11.35
N ALA A 189 -10.59 5.26 -12.40
CA ALA A 189 -10.44 5.86 -13.73
C ALA A 189 -11.79 6.34 -14.30
N LEU A 190 -12.89 5.65 -14.03
CA LEU A 190 -14.24 6.07 -14.41
C LEU A 190 -14.75 7.21 -13.53
N VAL A 191 -14.55 7.11 -12.21
CA VAL A 191 -14.87 8.16 -11.24
C VAL A 191 -14.13 9.45 -11.60
N ASN A 192 -12.84 9.39 -11.85
CA ASN A 192 -12.01 10.54 -12.22
C ASN A 192 -12.38 11.17 -13.59
N LYS A 193 -13.02 10.40 -14.48
CA LYS A 193 -13.57 10.93 -15.76
C LYS A 193 -14.92 11.61 -15.59
N ASP A 194 -15.66 11.34 -14.50
CA ASP A 194 -16.96 11.93 -14.25
C ASP A 194 -16.86 13.46 -14.14
N PRO A 195 -17.72 14.23 -14.82
CA PRO A 195 -17.71 15.69 -14.74
C PRO A 195 -17.90 16.22 -13.32
N ARG A 196 -18.65 15.52 -12.46
CA ARG A 196 -18.89 15.87 -11.06
C ARG A 196 -17.60 15.76 -10.25
N MET A 197 -16.83 14.68 -10.44
CA MET A 197 -15.53 14.51 -9.81
C MET A 197 -14.54 15.61 -10.23
N LYS A 198 -14.48 15.89 -11.53
CA LYS A 198 -13.66 17.01 -12.04
C LYS A 198 -14.07 18.35 -11.45
N ALA A 199 -15.37 18.57 -11.20
CA ALA A 199 -15.86 19.79 -10.55
C ALA A 199 -15.46 19.81 -9.06
N ALA A 200 -15.57 18.69 -8.36
CA ALA A 200 -15.16 18.54 -6.97
C ALA A 200 -13.66 18.82 -6.78
N LEU A 201 -12.81 18.24 -7.65
CA LEU A 201 -11.37 18.48 -7.62
C LEU A 201 -10.99 19.94 -7.93
N ARG A 202 -11.68 20.60 -8.87
CA ARG A 202 -11.49 22.06 -9.10
C ARG A 202 -11.89 22.87 -7.87
N LYS A 203 -12.97 22.50 -7.18
CA LYS A 203 -13.38 23.16 -5.94
C LYS A 203 -12.36 22.93 -4.82
N PHE A 204 -11.86 21.69 -4.67
CA PHE A 204 -10.77 21.38 -3.74
C PHE A 204 -9.55 22.27 -4.04
N SER A 205 -9.09 22.31 -5.29
CA SER A 205 -7.96 23.14 -5.71
C SER A 205 -8.16 24.62 -5.39
N THR A 206 -9.36 25.14 -5.60
CA THR A 206 -9.68 26.53 -5.28
C THR A 206 -9.61 26.77 -3.78
N GLU A 207 -10.16 25.90 -2.98
CA GLU A 207 -10.21 26.08 -1.50
C GLU A 207 -8.84 25.89 -0.87
N ILE A 208 -8.06 24.90 -1.32
CA ILE A 208 -6.71 24.64 -0.78
C ILE A 208 -5.75 25.79 -1.10
N ARG A 209 -5.89 26.42 -2.28
CA ARG A 209 -5.11 27.60 -2.67
C ARG A 209 -5.46 28.85 -1.85
N LYS A 210 -6.72 29.05 -1.45
CA LYS A 210 -7.10 30.12 -0.51
C LYS A 210 -6.40 29.99 0.84
N LEU A 211 -6.01 28.78 1.22
CA LEU A 211 -5.24 28.49 2.44
C LEU A 211 -3.73 28.63 2.24
N GLY A 212 -3.27 29.03 1.05
CA GLY A 212 -1.86 29.25 0.74
C GLY A 212 -1.11 28.02 0.25
N TYR A 213 -1.81 26.96 -0.16
CA TYR A 213 -1.20 25.73 -0.69
C TYR A 213 -1.51 25.57 -2.19
N ASP A 214 -0.49 25.49 -3.04
CA ASP A 214 -0.65 25.41 -4.49
C ASP A 214 -0.71 23.94 -4.96
N TYR A 215 -1.90 23.34 -4.82
CA TYR A 215 -2.18 21.98 -5.29
C TYR A 215 -3.47 21.93 -6.10
N ASN A 216 -3.51 20.99 -7.06
CA ASN A 216 -4.70 20.70 -7.85
C ASN A 216 -5.46 19.47 -7.37
N HIS A 217 -4.75 18.54 -6.76
CA HIS A 217 -5.28 17.26 -6.32
C HIS A 217 -4.77 16.91 -4.92
N PRO A 218 -5.57 16.25 -4.05
CA PRO A 218 -5.10 15.79 -2.74
C PRO A 218 -3.84 14.93 -2.84
N ASP A 219 -3.76 14.06 -3.85
CA ASP A 219 -2.66 13.10 -4.05
C ASP A 219 -1.33 13.74 -4.45
N GLU A 220 -1.30 15.03 -4.76
CA GLU A 220 -0.06 15.75 -5.06
C GLU A 220 0.73 16.11 -3.80
N ILE A 221 0.06 16.16 -2.65
CA ILE A 221 0.58 16.80 -1.43
C ILE A 221 1.63 15.91 -0.74
N GLU A 222 1.30 14.66 -0.47
CA GLU A 222 2.25 13.73 0.16
C GLU A 222 3.52 13.53 -0.67
N PRO A 223 3.45 13.31 -2.00
CA PRO A 223 4.65 13.24 -2.85
C PRO A 223 5.51 14.49 -2.80
N ASP A 224 4.91 15.69 -2.73
CA ASP A 224 5.67 16.96 -2.60
C ASP A 224 6.39 17.02 -1.23
N VAL A 225 5.72 16.68 -0.14
CA VAL A 225 6.35 16.59 1.20
C VAL A 225 7.51 15.61 1.19
N ARG A 226 7.36 14.44 0.59
CA ARG A 226 8.42 13.44 0.46
C ARG A 226 9.59 13.96 -0.36
N LYS A 227 9.33 14.62 -1.49
CA LYS A 227 10.37 15.22 -2.32
C LYS A 227 11.18 16.27 -1.56
N ARG A 228 10.52 17.12 -0.75
CA ARG A 228 11.20 18.11 0.10
C ARG A 228 12.05 17.44 1.17
N LEU A 229 11.52 16.36 1.80
CA LEU A 229 12.25 15.55 2.76
C LEU A 229 13.49 14.91 2.13
N ASP A 230 13.34 14.29 0.95
CA ASP A 230 14.45 13.67 0.22
C ASP A 230 15.54 14.68 -0.13
N THR A 231 15.16 15.89 -0.54
CA THR A 231 16.12 16.98 -0.80
C THR A 231 16.88 17.35 0.48
N LEU A 232 16.15 17.52 1.60
CA LEU A 232 16.74 17.91 2.89
C LEU A 232 17.67 16.82 3.45
N THR A 233 17.32 15.56 3.26
CA THR A 233 17.97 14.39 3.86
C THR A 233 18.92 13.67 2.89
N GLN A 234 19.09 14.17 1.68
CA GLN A 234 19.88 13.54 0.61
C GLN A 234 19.40 12.09 0.34
N GLY A 235 18.09 11.96 0.11
CA GLY A 235 17.46 10.65 -0.14
C GLY A 235 17.37 9.77 1.10
N GLY A 236 17.21 10.36 2.29
CA GLY A 236 17.08 9.62 3.55
C GLY A 236 18.40 9.14 4.15
N SER A 237 19.55 9.59 3.61
CA SER A 237 20.88 9.15 4.06
C SER A 237 21.36 9.83 5.35
N ILE A 238 20.73 10.93 5.77
CA ILE A 238 21.13 11.69 6.94
C ILE A 238 20.22 11.38 8.11
N ALA A 239 20.73 10.65 9.11
CA ALA A 239 20.01 10.40 10.36
C ALA A 239 19.82 11.70 11.15
N VAL A 240 18.70 11.82 11.87
CA VAL A 240 18.33 13.06 12.60
C VAL A 240 19.40 13.47 13.63
N ASP A 241 20.04 12.50 14.28
CA ASP A 241 21.14 12.75 15.24
C ASP A 241 22.40 13.31 14.57
N LYS A 242 22.57 13.08 13.25
CA LYS A 242 23.70 13.56 12.45
C LYS A 242 23.44 14.89 11.71
N MET A 243 22.21 15.40 11.79
CA MET A 243 21.87 16.67 11.16
C MET A 243 22.52 17.87 11.85
N SER A 244 22.91 18.88 11.05
CA SER A 244 23.29 20.18 11.56
C SER A 244 22.10 20.89 12.22
N ALA A 245 22.35 21.99 12.95
CA ALA A 245 21.29 22.81 13.55
C ALA A 245 20.34 23.36 12.50
N GLU A 246 20.85 23.81 11.36
CA GLU A 246 20.07 24.33 10.22
C GLU A 246 19.20 23.24 9.59
N GLN A 247 19.74 22.03 9.41
CA GLN A 247 18.98 20.88 8.89
C GLN A 247 17.88 20.47 9.85
N LYS A 248 18.13 20.45 11.16
CA LYS A 248 17.09 20.16 12.16
C LYS A 248 15.98 21.21 12.15
N ALA A 249 16.33 22.49 12.02
CA ALA A 249 15.37 23.59 11.91
C ALA A 249 14.53 23.46 10.61
N ALA A 250 15.16 23.15 9.48
CA ALA A 250 14.48 22.90 8.22
C ALA A 250 13.54 21.68 8.29
N LEU A 251 13.99 20.59 8.91
CA LEU A 251 13.16 19.40 9.13
C LEU A 251 11.93 19.74 9.99
N LYS A 252 12.12 20.48 11.08
CA LYS A 252 11.00 20.93 11.91
C LYS A 252 10.00 21.78 11.14
N THR A 253 10.49 22.70 10.31
CA THR A 253 9.66 23.54 9.44
C THR A 253 8.84 22.67 8.46
N LEU A 254 9.47 21.65 7.86
CA LEU A 254 8.80 20.71 6.97
C LEU A 254 7.77 19.85 7.70
N GLN A 255 8.06 19.39 8.91
CA GLN A 255 7.12 18.65 9.77
C GLN A 255 5.89 19.49 10.15
N ASP A 256 6.11 20.76 10.47
CA ASP A 256 5.02 21.69 10.79
C ASP A 256 4.17 22.02 9.54
N TYR A 257 4.83 22.12 8.37
CA TYR A 257 4.14 22.27 7.09
C TYR A 257 3.28 21.04 6.78
N GLU A 258 3.87 19.83 6.87
CA GLU A 258 3.18 18.56 6.60
C GLU A 258 1.91 18.42 7.44
N ARG A 259 1.99 18.62 8.76
CA ARG A 259 0.82 18.53 9.63
C ARG A 259 -0.28 19.48 9.21
N ARG A 260 0.05 20.75 8.93
CA ARG A 260 -0.95 21.76 8.55
C ARG A 260 -1.59 21.43 7.20
N VAL A 261 -0.79 21.12 6.18
CA VAL A 261 -1.33 20.85 4.85
C VAL A 261 -2.11 19.54 4.79
N ALA A 262 -1.65 18.50 5.48
CA ALA A 262 -2.36 17.23 5.55
C ALA A 262 -3.73 17.38 6.22
N LEU A 263 -3.81 18.08 7.36
CA LEU A 263 -5.07 18.33 8.03
C LEU A 263 -6.04 19.11 7.14
N LYS A 264 -5.58 20.19 6.48
CA LYS A 264 -6.42 20.98 5.59
C LYS A 264 -6.85 20.22 4.34
N SER A 265 -5.97 19.41 3.79
CA SER A 265 -6.31 18.53 2.67
C SER A 265 -7.38 17.51 3.08
N HIS A 266 -7.22 16.87 4.23
CA HIS A 266 -8.17 15.89 4.74
C HIS A 266 -9.56 16.53 4.97
N GLU A 267 -9.64 17.66 5.67
CA GLU A 267 -10.88 18.42 5.90
C GLU A 267 -11.60 18.74 4.57
N LEU A 268 -10.85 19.17 3.55
CA LEU A 268 -11.43 19.50 2.24
C LEU A 268 -11.83 18.27 1.44
N THR A 269 -11.05 17.20 1.51
CA THR A 269 -11.36 15.93 0.86
C THR A 269 -12.65 15.33 1.41
N GLU A 270 -12.76 15.21 2.73
CA GLU A 270 -13.97 14.71 3.40
C GLU A 270 -15.22 15.54 3.07
N LYS A 271 -15.05 16.86 2.92
CA LYS A 271 -16.18 17.79 2.67
C LYS A 271 -16.56 17.91 1.20
N ILE A 272 -15.62 17.80 0.28
CA ILE A 272 -15.82 18.19 -1.14
C ILE A 272 -15.69 17.00 -2.07
N VAL A 273 -14.69 16.16 -1.89
CA VAL A 273 -14.31 15.10 -2.85
C VAL A 273 -15.05 13.82 -2.54
N LYS A 274 -14.90 13.30 -1.34
CA LYS A 274 -15.43 12.01 -0.90
C LYS A 274 -16.95 11.86 -1.07
N PRO A 275 -17.82 12.85 -0.76
CA PRO A 275 -19.26 12.69 -0.97
C PRO A 275 -19.64 12.54 -2.44
N VAL A 276 -18.87 13.15 -3.35
CA VAL A 276 -19.08 13.06 -4.79
C VAL A 276 -18.60 11.69 -5.30
N GLU A 277 -17.46 11.24 -4.83
CA GLU A 277 -16.91 9.93 -5.14
C GLU A 277 -17.87 8.81 -4.74
N GLU A 278 -18.31 8.78 -3.49
CA GLU A 278 -19.27 7.80 -2.96
C GLU A 278 -20.60 7.78 -3.74
N GLN A 279 -21.08 8.96 -4.15
CA GLN A 279 -22.29 9.02 -4.96
C GLN A 279 -22.10 8.43 -6.36
N ILE A 280 -20.98 8.74 -7.02
CA ILE A 280 -20.64 8.20 -8.35
C ILE A 280 -20.49 6.69 -8.27
N GLU A 281 -19.75 6.19 -7.30
CA GLU A 281 -19.56 4.76 -7.07
C GLU A 281 -20.90 4.04 -6.86
N LYS A 282 -21.75 4.56 -5.98
CA LYS A 282 -23.09 4.00 -5.72
C LYS A 282 -23.91 3.90 -6.98
N GLU A 283 -23.88 4.91 -7.84
CA GLU A 283 -24.60 4.91 -9.13
C GLU A 283 -24.03 3.89 -10.11
N MET A 284 -22.70 3.73 -10.14
CA MET A 284 -22.01 2.73 -10.96
C MET A 284 -22.36 1.30 -10.53
N PHE A 285 -22.36 1.02 -9.23
CA PHE A 285 -22.78 -0.30 -8.71
C PHE A 285 -24.26 -0.60 -9.00
N ALA A 286 -25.15 0.38 -8.86
CA ALA A 286 -26.56 0.19 -9.17
C ALA A 286 -26.83 -0.14 -10.66
N ARG A 287 -25.95 0.31 -11.57
CA ARG A 287 -26.03 -0.01 -13.02
C ARG A 287 -25.45 -1.39 -13.36
N ALA A 288 -24.45 -1.86 -12.59
CA ALA A 288 -23.81 -3.16 -12.83
C ALA A 288 -24.68 -4.36 -12.41
N VAL A 289 -25.75 -4.14 -11.64
CA VAL A 289 -26.69 -5.17 -11.15
C VAL A 289 -27.92 -5.33 -12.06
N LYS A 290 -28.09 -4.54 -13.09
CA LYS A 290 -29.14 -4.66 -14.11
C LYS A 290 -28.59 -5.27 -15.38
#